data_8994e16ecbc6510345dee8cb9a2bf5ad
#
_entry.id   8994e16ecbc6510345dee8cb9a2bf5ad
#
_cell.length_a   1.000
_cell.length_b   1.000
_cell.length_c   1.000
_cell.angle_alpha   90.00
_cell.angle_beta   90.00
_cell.angle_gamma   90.00
#
_symmetry.space_group_name_H-M   'P 1'
#
loop_
_entity.id
_entity.type
_entity.pdbx_description
1 polymer ?
#
loop_
_entity_poly.entity_id
_entity_poly.type
_entity_poly.pdbx_seq_one_letter_code
_entity_poly.pdbx_strand_id
1 'polypeptide(L)'
;MSEKYLGKEFDIHGGGMDLLFPHHESEIAQSCICHHGVMPVRYWVHNNMITINGRKMGKSYNNVIKLTELFSGQHPLLQQAFSPMTIRFFILQTHYRSTLDFSNEALMAADRGFRRLWEGYESLLKLDTTNVPEVGTDAELIAKVTKLESAFDEFMDDDLSTAKVLANMFELVPVINSIKDKHIPAALLGGKIIRHLQERFKTYLESIFGFKAEAESNDNKLTGVMELLIDIRKEAKSRKDYATSDKIRNQLQELGIALKD
;
A
#
# COMPACT_ATOMS: atom_id res chain seq x y z
N MET A 1 -17.85 -29.02 7.26
CA MET A 1 -16.50 -28.79 7.83
C MET A 1 -16.47 -27.55 8.72
N SER A 2 -17.11 -26.44 8.31
CA SER A 2 -17.25 -25.20 9.10
C SER A 2 -17.86 -25.47 10.49
N GLU A 3 -18.97 -26.20 10.58
CA GLU A 3 -19.61 -26.55 11.85
C GLU A 3 -18.66 -27.24 12.85
N LYS A 4 -17.77 -28.11 12.36
CA LYS A 4 -16.81 -28.81 13.22
C LYS A 4 -15.85 -27.88 13.95
N TYR A 5 -15.48 -26.76 13.33
CA TYR A 5 -14.47 -25.83 13.84
C TYR A 5 -15.04 -24.52 14.38
N LEU A 6 -16.15 -24.06 13.81
CA LEU A 6 -16.74 -22.75 14.12
C LEU A 6 -18.09 -22.84 14.83
N GLY A 7 -18.67 -24.05 14.92
CA GLY A 7 -20.01 -24.24 15.47
C GLY A 7 -21.11 -24.16 14.41
N LYS A 8 -22.34 -24.26 14.86
CA LYS A 8 -23.53 -24.25 13.98
C LYS A 8 -23.82 -22.89 13.37
N GLU A 9 -23.46 -21.84 14.10
CA GLU A 9 -23.58 -20.45 13.74
C GLU A 9 -22.21 -19.78 13.97
N PHE A 10 -21.74 -18.99 13.03
CA PHE A 10 -20.50 -18.22 13.15
C PHE A 10 -20.68 -16.81 12.58
N ASP A 11 -19.73 -15.93 12.89
CA ASP A 11 -19.97 -14.50 12.69
C ASP A 11 -19.84 -14.08 11.22
N ILE A 12 -18.73 -14.42 10.56
CA ILE A 12 -18.41 -13.89 9.22
C ILE A 12 -18.06 -15.00 8.25
N HIS A 13 -18.68 -14.98 7.08
CA HIS A 13 -18.32 -15.79 5.91
C HIS A 13 -18.04 -14.87 4.72
N GLY A 14 -16.89 -15.05 4.09
CA GLY A 14 -16.46 -14.24 2.96
C GLY A 14 -16.23 -15.04 1.70
N GLY A 15 -16.35 -14.37 0.56
CA GLY A 15 -16.04 -14.95 -0.75
C GLY A 15 -16.10 -13.94 -1.87
N GLY A 16 -15.83 -14.37 -3.10
CA GLY A 16 -16.04 -13.54 -4.28
C GLY A 16 -17.53 -13.38 -4.60
N MET A 17 -17.88 -12.30 -5.29
CA MET A 17 -19.25 -12.06 -5.77
C MET A 17 -19.80 -13.20 -6.66
N ASP A 18 -18.92 -13.93 -7.33
CA ASP A 18 -19.25 -15.09 -8.15
C ASP A 18 -19.70 -16.32 -7.33
N LEU A 19 -19.40 -16.35 -6.03
CA LEU A 19 -19.86 -17.39 -5.11
C LEU A 19 -21.22 -17.10 -4.51
N LEU A 20 -21.74 -15.87 -4.61
CA LEU A 20 -23.03 -15.50 -4.04
C LEU A 20 -24.14 -16.46 -4.50
N PHE A 21 -24.20 -16.68 -5.81
CA PHE A 21 -25.11 -17.64 -6.42
C PHE A 21 -24.36 -18.52 -7.44
N PRO A 22 -24.56 -19.84 -7.42
CA PRO A 22 -25.44 -20.61 -6.51
C PRO A 22 -24.76 -21.13 -5.23
N HIS A 23 -23.46 -20.88 -5.02
CA HIS A 23 -22.66 -21.58 -4.02
C HIS A 23 -23.10 -21.25 -2.58
N HIS A 24 -23.04 -19.98 -2.18
CA HIS A 24 -23.41 -19.56 -0.82
C HIS A 24 -24.89 -19.73 -0.54
N GLU A 25 -25.78 -19.55 -1.53
CA GLU A 25 -27.18 -19.85 -1.41
C GLU A 25 -27.41 -21.34 -1.13
N SER A 26 -26.64 -22.23 -1.77
CA SER A 26 -26.71 -23.67 -1.51
C SER A 26 -26.17 -24.03 -0.11
N GLU A 27 -25.14 -23.37 0.37
CA GLU A 27 -24.63 -23.53 1.74
C GLU A 27 -25.69 -23.13 2.78
N ILE A 28 -26.37 -22.00 2.57
CA ILE A 28 -27.45 -21.53 3.43
C ILE A 28 -28.59 -22.60 3.45
N ALA A 29 -29.04 -23.02 2.28
CA ALA A 29 -30.12 -24.00 2.18
C ALA A 29 -29.79 -25.32 2.90
N GLN A 30 -28.56 -25.84 2.68
CA GLN A 30 -28.11 -27.07 3.33
C GLN A 30 -28.05 -26.93 4.86
N SER A 31 -27.43 -25.83 5.34
CA SER A 31 -27.29 -25.59 6.78
C SER A 31 -28.64 -25.37 7.46
N CYS A 32 -29.50 -24.56 6.87
CA CYS A 32 -30.84 -24.31 7.43
C CYS A 32 -31.67 -25.61 7.55
N ILE A 33 -31.61 -26.49 6.54
CA ILE A 33 -32.33 -27.79 6.61
C ILE A 33 -31.73 -28.64 7.74
N CYS A 34 -30.41 -28.74 7.85
CA CYS A 34 -29.75 -29.54 8.87
C CYS A 34 -29.97 -29.03 10.30
N HIS A 35 -30.17 -27.73 10.46
CA HIS A 35 -30.28 -27.06 11.75
C HIS A 35 -31.65 -26.43 12.03
N HIS A 36 -32.70 -26.97 11.46
CA HIS A 36 -34.09 -26.58 11.72
C HIS A 36 -34.36 -25.07 11.51
N GLY A 37 -33.83 -24.51 10.45
CA GLY A 37 -34.00 -23.09 10.06
C GLY A 37 -33.01 -22.11 10.66
N VAL A 38 -32.00 -22.56 11.40
CA VAL A 38 -30.95 -21.67 11.92
C VAL A 38 -30.02 -21.26 10.80
N MET A 39 -29.82 -19.94 10.64
CA MET A 39 -28.89 -19.39 9.69
C MET A 39 -27.43 -19.66 10.13
N PRO A 40 -26.58 -20.19 9.24
CA PRO A 40 -25.20 -20.56 9.62
C PRO A 40 -24.29 -19.37 9.87
N VAL A 41 -24.61 -18.22 9.31
CA VAL A 41 -23.71 -17.05 9.26
C VAL A 41 -24.48 -15.78 9.57
N ARG A 42 -23.91 -14.90 10.40
CA ARG A 42 -24.50 -13.60 10.73
C ARG A 42 -24.23 -12.54 9.65
N TYR A 43 -23.00 -12.50 9.14
CA TYR A 43 -22.54 -11.49 8.18
C TYR A 43 -21.86 -12.15 6.98
N TRP A 44 -22.36 -11.82 5.79
CA TRP A 44 -21.77 -12.24 4.51
C TRP A 44 -20.97 -11.10 3.92
N VAL A 45 -19.70 -11.34 3.60
CA VAL A 45 -18.82 -10.35 3.00
C VAL A 45 -18.37 -10.82 1.61
N HIS A 46 -18.77 -10.09 0.56
CA HIS A 46 -18.43 -10.45 -0.81
C HIS A 46 -17.52 -9.39 -1.43
N ASN A 47 -16.31 -9.79 -1.81
CA ASN A 47 -15.41 -8.96 -2.60
C ASN A 47 -15.69 -9.10 -4.09
N ASN A 48 -15.41 -8.03 -4.86
CA ASN A 48 -15.57 -8.05 -6.29
C ASN A 48 -14.37 -8.75 -6.99
N MET A 49 -14.47 -8.87 -8.30
CA MET A 49 -13.51 -9.59 -9.13
C MET A 49 -12.20 -8.82 -9.30
N ILE A 50 -11.14 -9.58 -9.53
CA ILE A 50 -9.86 -9.06 -10.00
C ILE A 50 -9.84 -9.17 -11.53
N THR A 51 -9.42 -8.07 -12.18
CA THR A 51 -9.18 -8.03 -13.62
C THR A 51 -7.70 -7.77 -13.90
N ILE A 52 -7.25 -8.12 -15.08
CA ILE A 52 -5.92 -7.84 -15.59
C ILE A 52 -6.09 -7.06 -16.89
N ASN A 53 -5.71 -5.78 -16.89
CA ASN A 53 -5.91 -4.89 -18.05
C ASN A 53 -7.37 -4.92 -18.54
N GLY A 54 -8.33 -4.81 -17.62
CA GLY A 54 -9.77 -4.79 -17.89
C GLY A 54 -10.40 -6.16 -18.21
N ARG A 55 -9.63 -7.25 -18.27
CA ARG A 55 -10.15 -8.61 -18.52
C ARG A 55 -10.20 -9.40 -17.23
N LYS A 56 -11.27 -10.17 -17.02
CA LYS A 56 -11.39 -11.09 -15.87
C LYS A 56 -10.12 -11.98 -15.77
N MET A 57 -9.54 -12.06 -14.59
CA MET A 57 -8.44 -12.98 -14.32
C MET A 57 -8.98 -14.43 -14.32
N GLY A 58 -8.37 -15.30 -15.09
CA GLY A 58 -8.79 -16.69 -15.17
C GLY A 58 -7.82 -17.58 -15.95
N LYS A 59 -7.77 -18.86 -15.58
CA LYS A 59 -6.90 -19.85 -16.22
C LYS A 59 -7.18 -19.99 -17.73
N SER A 60 -8.45 -19.92 -18.13
CA SER A 60 -8.88 -19.99 -19.54
C SER A 60 -8.40 -18.82 -20.39
N TYR A 61 -8.06 -17.69 -19.75
CA TYR A 61 -7.53 -16.50 -20.44
C TYR A 61 -6.00 -16.41 -20.41
N ASN A 62 -5.35 -17.39 -19.77
CA ASN A 62 -3.90 -17.44 -19.57
C ASN A 62 -3.30 -16.13 -19.01
N ASN A 63 -4.06 -15.46 -18.10
CA ASN A 63 -3.70 -14.18 -17.52
C ASN A 63 -3.63 -14.23 -15.99
N VAL A 64 -3.48 -15.41 -15.40
CA VAL A 64 -3.36 -15.56 -13.95
C VAL A 64 -1.94 -15.22 -13.53
N ILE A 65 -1.81 -14.21 -12.67
CA ILE A 65 -0.54 -13.82 -12.07
C ILE A 65 -0.51 -14.33 -10.63
N LYS A 66 0.48 -15.15 -10.28
CA LYS A 66 0.67 -15.64 -8.91
C LYS A 66 1.36 -14.59 -8.05
N LEU A 67 1.14 -14.62 -6.74
CA LEU A 67 1.84 -13.71 -5.80
C LEU A 67 3.37 -13.83 -5.91
N THR A 68 3.89 -15.05 -6.08
CA THR A 68 5.33 -15.26 -6.28
C THR A 68 5.86 -14.59 -7.53
N GLU A 69 5.06 -14.54 -8.61
CA GLU A 69 5.41 -13.85 -9.85
C GLU A 69 5.33 -12.33 -9.70
N LEU A 70 4.35 -11.81 -8.94
CA LEU A 70 4.29 -10.38 -8.58
C LEU A 70 5.54 -9.94 -7.81
N PHE A 71 6.00 -10.77 -6.85
CA PHE A 71 7.15 -10.44 -6.02
C PHE A 71 8.49 -10.64 -6.72
N SER A 72 8.58 -11.55 -7.68
CA SER A 72 9.81 -11.79 -8.47
C SER A 72 9.86 -10.96 -9.76
N GLY A 73 8.74 -10.42 -10.22
CA GLY A 73 8.63 -9.77 -11.53
C GLY A 73 8.69 -10.74 -12.71
N GLN A 74 8.69 -12.06 -12.46
CA GLN A 74 8.87 -13.10 -13.51
C GLN A 74 7.54 -13.50 -14.14
N HIS A 75 6.85 -12.57 -14.77
CA HIS A 75 5.64 -12.85 -15.53
C HIS A 75 5.56 -11.95 -16.76
N PRO A 76 5.12 -12.44 -17.95
CA PRO A 76 5.10 -11.66 -19.20
C PRO A 76 4.29 -10.36 -19.15
N LEU A 77 3.29 -10.28 -18.26
CA LEU A 77 2.45 -9.09 -18.07
C LEU A 77 3.04 -8.10 -17.04
N LEU A 78 4.17 -8.41 -16.41
CA LEU A 78 4.82 -7.54 -15.42
C LEU A 78 6.09 -6.94 -16.00
N GLN A 79 6.32 -5.65 -15.77
CA GLN A 79 7.54 -4.95 -16.18
C GLN A 79 8.62 -5.02 -15.11
N GLN A 80 8.24 -5.23 -13.85
CA GLN A 80 9.15 -5.29 -12.71
C GLN A 80 8.56 -6.11 -11.55
N ALA A 81 9.38 -6.40 -10.57
CA ALA A 81 8.96 -6.92 -9.27
C ALA A 81 8.25 -5.84 -8.45
N PHE A 82 7.25 -6.25 -7.68
CA PHE A 82 6.55 -5.38 -6.74
C PHE A 82 6.65 -5.95 -5.33
N SER A 83 6.84 -5.08 -4.36
CA SER A 83 6.91 -5.50 -2.97
C SER A 83 5.57 -6.01 -2.43
N PRO A 84 5.56 -6.86 -1.41
CA PRO A 84 4.33 -7.26 -0.74
C PRO A 84 3.53 -6.08 -0.18
N MET A 85 4.21 -5.03 0.28
CA MET A 85 3.54 -3.84 0.82
C MET A 85 2.91 -2.98 -0.28
N THR A 86 3.57 -2.85 -1.43
CA THR A 86 2.98 -2.22 -2.62
C THR A 86 1.69 -2.92 -3.05
N ILE A 87 1.71 -4.26 -3.13
CA ILE A 87 0.51 -5.04 -3.50
C ILE A 87 -0.59 -4.87 -2.45
N ARG A 88 -0.26 -4.93 -1.16
CA ARG A 88 -1.22 -4.70 -0.07
C ARG A 88 -1.83 -3.30 -0.15
N PHE A 89 -1.01 -2.28 -0.37
CA PHE A 89 -1.48 -0.91 -0.54
C PHE A 89 -2.38 -0.77 -1.76
N PHE A 90 -1.99 -1.37 -2.90
CA PHE A 90 -2.80 -1.39 -4.12
C PHE A 90 -4.20 -1.96 -3.88
N ILE A 91 -4.31 -3.05 -3.11
CA ILE A 91 -5.60 -3.65 -2.77
C ILE A 91 -6.40 -2.71 -1.84
N LEU A 92 -5.78 -2.16 -0.80
CA LEU A 92 -6.46 -1.35 0.22
C LEU A 92 -6.90 0.04 -0.28
N GLN A 93 -6.28 0.56 -1.35
CA GLN A 93 -6.71 1.82 -1.97
C GLN A 93 -8.01 1.69 -2.79
N THR A 94 -8.51 0.47 -2.98
CA THR A 94 -9.77 0.19 -3.67
C THR A 94 -10.76 -0.43 -2.67
N HIS A 95 -12.02 0.00 -2.71
CA HIS A 95 -13.04 -0.61 -1.87
C HIS A 95 -13.24 -2.08 -2.28
N TYR A 96 -13.34 -2.99 -1.33
CA TYR A 96 -13.41 -4.44 -1.61
C TYR A 96 -14.59 -4.86 -2.49
N ARG A 97 -15.68 -4.08 -2.52
CA ARG A 97 -16.83 -4.30 -3.43
C ARG A 97 -16.59 -3.80 -4.85
N SER A 98 -15.52 -3.05 -5.10
CA SER A 98 -15.18 -2.55 -6.43
C SER A 98 -14.26 -3.53 -7.15
N THR A 99 -14.35 -3.55 -8.49
CA THR A 99 -13.43 -4.34 -9.31
C THR A 99 -12.01 -3.80 -9.14
N LEU A 100 -11.06 -4.70 -8.89
CA LEU A 100 -9.65 -4.37 -8.77
C LEU A 100 -8.94 -4.75 -10.07
N ASP A 101 -8.50 -3.73 -10.83
CA ASP A 101 -7.82 -3.94 -12.11
C ASP A 101 -6.30 -3.85 -11.96
N PHE A 102 -5.62 -4.99 -12.15
CA PHE A 102 -4.16 -5.07 -12.13
C PHE A 102 -3.61 -4.64 -13.50
N SER A 103 -2.82 -3.58 -13.48
CA SER A 103 -1.98 -3.16 -14.61
C SER A 103 -0.63 -2.69 -14.09
N ASN A 104 0.39 -2.68 -14.96
CA ASN A 104 1.71 -2.19 -14.56
C ASN A 104 1.65 -0.74 -14.10
N GLU A 105 0.91 0.11 -14.84
CA GLU A 105 0.75 1.53 -14.53
C GLU A 105 0.10 1.73 -13.16
N ALA A 106 -0.94 0.96 -12.85
CA ALA A 106 -1.64 1.02 -11.56
C ALA A 106 -0.74 0.54 -10.40
N LEU A 107 0.00 -0.53 -10.61
CA LEU A 107 0.96 -1.04 -9.61
C LEU A 107 2.13 -0.07 -9.38
N MET A 108 2.67 0.53 -10.43
CA MET A 108 3.72 1.56 -10.32
C MET A 108 3.20 2.83 -9.63
N ALA A 109 1.95 3.22 -9.89
CA ALA A 109 1.31 4.33 -9.19
C ALA A 109 1.12 4.01 -7.70
N ALA A 110 0.69 2.78 -7.38
CA ALA A 110 0.56 2.31 -6.01
C ALA A 110 1.90 2.28 -5.27
N ASP A 111 2.98 1.84 -5.91
CA ASP A 111 4.34 1.85 -5.34
C ASP A 111 4.77 3.27 -4.95
N ARG A 112 4.62 4.22 -5.87
CA ARG A 112 4.91 5.64 -5.57
C ARG A 112 4.01 6.21 -4.48
N GLY A 113 2.73 5.85 -4.50
CA GLY A 113 1.76 6.24 -3.48
C GLY A 113 2.13 5.72 -2.11
N PHE A 114 2.43 4.44 -2.01
CA PHE A 114 2.83 3.81 -0.75
C PHE A 114 4.09 4.45 -0.17
N ARG A 115 5.13 4.64 -0.97
CA ARG A 115 6.37 5.31 -0.54
C ARG A 115 6.10 6.71 0.00
N ARG A 116 5.33 7.52 -0.74
CA ARG A 116 4.96 8.87 -0.30
C ARG A 116 4.18 8.88 1.02
N LEU A 117 3.24 7.95 1.20
CA LEU A 117 2.48 7.82 2.45
C LEU A 117 3.40 7.42 3.60
N TRP A 118 4.27 6.43 3.37
CA TRP A 118 5.19 5.93 4.37
C TRP A 118 6.23 6.98 4.79
N GLU A 119 6.82 7.71 3.84
CA GLU A 119 7.71 8.84 4.10
C GLU A 119 7.01 9.95 4.91
N GLY A 120 5.75 10.24 4.60
CA GLY A 120 4.91 11.15 5.37
C GLY A 120 4.70 10.69 6.80
N TYR A 121 4.42 9.40 6.99
CA TYR A 121 4.28 8.77 8.30
C TYR A 121 5.60 8.82 9.10
N GLU A 122 6.73 8.45 8.51
CA GLU A 122 8.03 8.57 9.17
C GLU A 122 8.36 10.02 9.54
N SER A 123 7.98 10.96 8.69
CA SER A 123 8.15 12.38 8.96
C SER A 123 7.32 12.80 10.16
N LEU A 124 6.08 12.33 10.26
CA LEU A 124 5.19 12.59 11.40
C LEU A 124 5.78 12.03 12.72
N LEU A 125 6.30 10.80 12.69
CA LEU A 125 6.92 10.17 13.88
C LEU A 125 8.16 10.93 14.37
N LYS A 126 8.88 11.58 13.47
CA LYS A 126 10.09 12.37 13.80
C LYS A 126 9.78 13.78 14.32
N LEU A 127 8.52 14.22 14.30
CA LEU A 127 8.15 15.53 14.86
C LEU A 127 8.30 15.52 16.38
N ASP A 128 9.24 16.32 16.87
CA ASP A 128 9.42 16.54 18.30
C ASP A 128 8.39 17.53 18.83
N THR A 129 7.61 17.09 19.81
CA THR A 129 6.57 17.89 20.46
C THR A 129 6.97 18.42 21.83
N THR A 130 8.21 18.20 22.29
CA THR A 130 8.67 18.52 23.67
C THR A 130 8.54 20.00 23.98
N ASN A 131 8.82 20.87 23.00
CA ASN A 131 8.78 22.31 23.16
C ASN A 131 7.60 22.97 22.42
N VAL A 132 6.59 22.16 22.04
CA VAL A 132 5.39 22.65 21.36
C VAL A 132 4.28 22.86 22.38
N PRO A 133 3.60 24.03 22.38
CA PRO A 133 2.43 24.25 23.23
C PRO A 133 1.39 23.14 23.03
N GLU A 134 0.77 22.67 24.12
CA GLU A 134 -0.23 21.60 24.06
C GLU A 134 -1.42 21.94 23.18
N VAL A 135 -1.88 23.19 23.23
CA VAL A 135 -3.01 23.73 22.48
C VAL A 135 -2.50 24.57 21.32
N GLY A 136 -2.94 24.24 20.13
CA GLY A 136 -2.62 25.02 18.94
C GLY A 136 -3.37 26.34 18.86
N THR A 137 -2.87 27.25 18.04
CA THR A 137 -3.42 28.61 17.91
C THR A 137 -4.15 28.86 16.59
N ASP A 138 -4.03 27.99 15.62
CA ASP A 138 -4.72 28.10 14.32
C ASP A 138 -5.99 27.22 14.32
N ALA A 139 -7.13 27.83 14.59
CA ALA A 139 -8.41 27.13 14.68
C ALA A 139 -8.84 26.47 13.37
N GLU A 140 -8.52 27.07 12.21
CA GLU A 140 -8.87 26.51 10.89
C GLU A 140 -8.04 25.26 10.58
N LEU A 141 -6.73 25.34 10.79
CA LEU A 141 -5.83 24.20 10.63
C LEU A 141 -6.22 23.05 11.56
N ILE A 142 -6.50 23.34 12.83
CA ILE A 142 -6.94 22.36 13.83
C ILE A 142 -8.24 21.69 13.38
N ALA A 143 -9.23 22.46 12.97
CA ALA A 143 -10.52 21.94 12.51
C ALA A 143 -10.36 21.04 11.29
N LYS A 144 -9.54 21.45 10.30
CA LYS A 144 -9.23 20.64 9.11
C LYS A 144 -8.59 19.31 9.49
N VAL A 145 -7.54 19.35 10.30
CA VAL A 145 -6.79 18.13 10.69
C VAL A 145 -7.67 17.19 11.50
N THR A 146 -8.40 17.71 12.50
CA THR A 146 -9.29 16.91 13.34
C THR A 146 -10.42 16.27 12.52
N LYS A 147 -11.02 17.02 11.59
CA LYS A 147 -12.06 16.50 10.71
C LYS A 147 -11.57 15.34 9.84
N LEU A 148 -10.37 15.47 9.24
CA LEU A 148 -9.81 14.42 8.40
C LEU A 148 -9.48 13.17 9.20
N GLU A 149 -8.96 13.34 10.42
CA GLU A 149 -8.57 12.23 11.29
C GLU A 149 -9.78 11.52 11.90
N SER A 150 -10.76 12.25 12.44
CA SER A 150 -11.95 11.65 13.06
C SER A 150 -12.77 10.80 12.07
N ALA A 151 -12.74 11.15 10.80
CA ALA A 151 -13.40 10.38 9.75
C ALA A 151 -12.79 8.99 9.49
N PHE A 152 -11.62 8.66 10.05
CA PHE A 152 -11.02 7.33 9.85
C PHE A 152 -11.93 6.22 10.40
N ASP A 153 -12.42 6.38 11.63
CA ASP A 153 -13.31 5.39 12.25
C ASP A 153 -14.67 5.34 11.53
N GLU A 154 -15.23 6.50 11.19
CA GLU A 154 -16.49 6.58 10.44
C GLU A 154 -16.42 5.84 9.11
N PHE A 155 -15.30 5.94 8.38
CA PHE A 155 -15.10 5.24 7.11
C PHE A 155 -14.89 3.73 7.29
N MET A 156 -14.27 3.31 8.39
CA MET A 156 -14.12 1.89 8.69
C MET A 156 -15.44 1.28 9.16
N ASP A 157 -16.25 2.02 9.90
CA ASP A 157 -17.58 1.62 10.33
C ASP A 157 -18.57 1.60 9.15
N ASP A 158 -18.36 2.46 8.14
CA ASP A 158 -19.12 2.46 6.88
C ASP A 158 -18.50 1.48 5.87
N ASP A 159 -18.75 0.19 6.11
CA ASP A 159 -18.44 -0.92 5.21
C ASP A 159 -16.93 -1.06 4.89
N LEU A 160 -16.08 -0.86 5.89
CA LEU A 160 -14.63 -1.05 5.81
C LEU A 160 -13.97 -0.25 4.65
N SER A 161 -14.32 1.03 4.51
CA SER A 161 -13.86 1.89 3.41
C SER A 161 -12.40 2.35 3.59
N THR A 162 -11.46 1.40 3.49
CA THR A 162 -10.01 1.63 3.60
C THR A 162 -9.51 2.69 2.62
N ALA A 163 -10.11 2.75 1.44
CA ALA A 163 -9.79 3.73 0.40
C ALA A 163 -10.01 5.17 0.87
N LYS A 164 -11.13 5.45 1.57
CA LYS A 164 -11.43 6.79 2.11
C LYS A 164 -10.46 7.16 3.23
N VAL A 165 -10.10 6.21 4.10
CA VAL A 165 -9.10 6.44 5.15
C VAL A 165 -7.74 6.81 4.54
N LEU A 166 -7.28 6.04 3.55
CA LEU A 166 -6.03 6.34 2.85
C LEU A 166 -6.07 7.71 2.16
N ALA A 167 -7.20 8.09 1.55
CA ALA A 167 -7.37 9.41 0.94
C ALA A 167 -7.20 10.54 1.97
N ASN A 168 -7.85 10.43 3.14
CA ASN A 168 -7.69 11.42 4.21
C ASN A 168 -6.25 11.47 4.75
N MET A 169 -5.56 10.32 4.83
CA MET A 169 -4.15 10.30 5.20
C MET A 169 -3.30 11.07 4.18
N PHE A 170 -3.57 10.90 2.88
CA PHE A 170 -2.89 11.66 1.83
C PHE A 170 -3.14 13.17 1.91
N GLU A 171 -4.32 13.60 2.35
CA GLU A 171 -4.63 15.01 2.61
C GLU A 171 -3.88 15.57 3.83
N LEU A 172 -3.53 14.72 4.80
CA LEU A 172 -2.75 15.09 5.98
C LEU A 172 -1.23 15.14 5.71
N VAL A 173 -0.71 14.33 4.78
CA VAL A 173 0.73 14.29 4.45
C VAL A 173 1.32 15.65 4.08
N PRO A 174 0.68 16.51 3.25
CA PRO A 174 1.20 17.86 2.97
C PRO A 174 1.30 18.75 4.23
N VAL A 175 0.36 18.64 5.16
CA VAL A 175 0.40 19.38 6.43
C VAL A 175 1.58 18.90 7.28
N ILE A 176 1.75 17.58 7.39
CA ILE A 176 2.87 16.96 8.11
C ILE A 176 4.22 17.43 7.54
N ASN A 177 4.36 17.39 6.23
CA ASN A 177 5.59 17.82 5.55
C ASN A 177 5.83 19.32 5.75
N SER A 178 4.80 20.15 5.69
CA SER A 178 4.91 21.60 5.93
C SER A 178 5.37 21.92 7.35
N ILE A 179 4.95 21.13 8.35
CA ILE A 179 5.43 21.27 9.73
C ILE A 179 6.87 20.80 9.84
N LYS A 180 7.22 19.65 9.26
CA LYS A 180 8.61 19.13 9.22
C LYS A 180 9.58 20.13 8.59
N ASP A 181 9.19 20.71 7.47
CA ASP A 181 10.01 21.66 6.70
C ASP A 181 9.97 23.09 7.29
N LYS A 182 9.28 23.26 8.45
CA LYS A 182 9.15 24.54 9.18
C LYS A 182 8.44 25.65 8.38
N HIS A 183 7.68 25.31 7.35
CA HIS A 183 6.81 26.24 6.65
C HIS A 183 5.58 26.59 7.52
N ILE A 184 5.12 25.62 8.30
CA ILE A 184 4.05 25.79 9.31
C ILE A 184 4.69 25.52 10.68
N PRO A 185 4.69 26.48 11.62
CA PRO A 185 5.11 26.21 12.99
C PRO A 185 4.23 25.16 13.66
N ALA A 186 4.83 24.16 14.30
CA ALA A 186 4.11 23.09 15.01
C ALA A 186 3.17 23.65 16.11
N ALA A 187 3.51 24.81 16.66
CA ALA A 187 2.69 25.52 17.65
C ALA A 187 1.30 25.93 17.12
N LEU A 188 1.12 26.09 15.81
CA LEU A 188 -0.18 26.39 15.23
C LEU A 188 -1.17 25.21 15.37
N LEU A 189 -0.67 23.98 15.25
CA LEU A 189 -1.48 22.77 15.39
C LEU A 189 -1.55 22.31 16.86
N GLY A 190 -0.47 22.46 17.62
CA GLY A 190 -0.37 22.06 19.02
C GLY A 190 0.16 20.64 19.23
N GLY A 191 0.92 20.45 20.31
CA GLY A 191 1.59 19.19 20.63
C GLY A 191 0.62 18.03 20.86
N LYS A 192 -0.51 18.30 21.49
CA LYS A 192 -1.55 17.27 21.74
C LYS A 192 -2.09 16.67 20.42
N ILE A 193 -2.39 17.49 19.43
CA ILE A 193 -2.93 17.01 18.15
C ILE A 193 -1.84 16.26 17.37
N ILE A 194 -0.59 16.74 17.38
CA ILE A 194 0.50 16.06 16.70
C ILE A 194 0.70 14.65 17.27
N ARG A 195 0.78 14.49 18.61
CA ARG A 195 0.90 13.17 19.24
C ARG A 195 -0.29 12.27 18.94
N HIS A 196 -1.49 12.83 18.97
CA HIS A 196 -2.69 12.08 18.60
C HIS A 196 -2.61 11.56 17.15
N LEU A 197 -2.19 12.40 16.20
CA LEU A 197 -1.96 11.95 14.82
C LEU A 197 -0.89 10.86 14.71
N GLN A 198 0.21 10.96 15.48
CA GLN A 198 1.25 9.93 15.51
C GLN A 198 0.65 8.57 15.93
N GLU A 199 -0.15 8.54 16.98
CA GLU A 199 -0.83 7.33 17.47
C GLU A 199 -1.84 6.80 16.44
N ARG A 200 -2.65 7.68 15.85
CA ARG A 200 -3.65 7.28 14.86
C ARG A 200 -3.03 6.71 13.58
N PHE A 201 -2.03 7.39 13.03
CA PHE A 201 -1.31 6.88 11.87
C PHE A 201 -0.66 5.55 12.16
N LYS A 202 0.00 5.40 13.31
CA LYS A 202 0.59 4.13 13.73
C LYS A 202 -0.45 3.02 13.82
N THR A 203 -1.56 3.27 14.50
CA THR A 203 -2.64 2.29 14.67
C THR A 203 -3.19 1.85 13.30
N TYR A 204 -3.50 2.80 12.43
CA TYR A 204 -4.09 2.47 11.14
C TYR A 204 -3.09 1.82 10.19
N LEU A 205 -1.90 2.39 10.02
CA LEU A 205 -0.94 1.87 9.06
C LEU A 205 -0.34 0.53 9.50
N GLU A 206 0.09 0.43 10.76
CA GLU A 206 0.78 -0.78 11.23
C GLU A 206 -0.17 -1.86 11.72
N SER A 207 -1.17 -1.51 12.57
CA SER A 207 -2.01 -2.51 13.23
C SER A 207 -3.22 -2.91 12.40
N ILE A 208 -3.93 -1.95 11.77
CA ILE A 208 -5.15 -2.23 11.01
C ILE A 208 -4.80 -2.62 9.57
N PHE A 209 -4.04 -1.82 8.84
CA PHE A 209 -3.67 -2.10 7.46
C PHE A 209 -2.49 -3.08 7.34
N GLY A 210 -1.73 -3.27 8.42
CA GLY A 210 -0.63 -4.22 8.47
C GLY A 210 0.55 -3.85 7.56
N PHE A 211 0.75 -2.56 7.32
CA PHE A 211 1.93 -2.08 6.60
C PHE A 211 3.17 -2.18 7.47
N LYS A 212 4.29 -2.39 6.83
CA LYS A 212 5.61 -2.45 7.48
C LYS A 212 6.60 -1.64 6.68
N ALA A 213 7.61 -1.10 7.37
CA ALA A 213 8.77 -0.53 6.70
C ALA A 213 9.34 -1.58 5.74
N GLU A 214 9.51 -1.20 4.51
CA GLU A 214 10.29 -2.00 3.57
C GLU A 214 11.76 -1.71 3.86
N ALA A 215 12.56 -2.76 4.05
CA ALA A 215 13.99 -2.60 4.01
C ALA A 215 14.29 -1.93 2.66
N GLU A 216 14.95 -0.76 2.68
CA GLU A 216 15.46 -0.17 1.45
C GLU A 216 16.23 -1.29 0.76
N SER A 217 15.70 -1.79 -0.35
CA SER A 217 16.46 -2.74 -1.14
C SER A 217 17.70 -1.95 -1.57
N ASN A 218 18.86 -2.39 -1.13
CA ASN A 218 20.13 -1.82 -1.60
C ASN A 218 20.22 -1.87 -3.14
N ASP A 219 19.40 -2.71 -3.77
CA ASP A 219 19.25 -2.82 -5.22
C ASP A 219 18.82 -1.52 -5.90
N ASN A 220 17.86 -0.75 -5.33
CA ASN A 220 17.44 0.51 -5.96
C ASN A 220 18.52 1.59 -5.88
N LYS A 221 19.25 1.66 -4.76
CA LYS A 221 20.40 2.58 -4.63
C LYS A 221 21.55 2.12 -5.52
N LEU A 222 21.81 0.81 -5.56
CA LEU A 222 22.82 0.24 -6.42
C LEU A 222 22.48 0.42 -7.90
N THR A 223 21.22 0.21 -8.29
CA THR A 223 20.76 0.48 -9.66
C THR A 223 20.93 1.93 -10.05
N GLY A 224 20.53 2.88 -9.20
CA GLY A 224 20.71 4.31 -9.48
C GLY A 224 22.19 4.72 -9.56
N VAL A 225 23.04 4.17 -8.71
CA VAL A 225 24.51 4.39 -8.80
C VAL A 225 25.07 3.77 -10.08
N MET A 226 24.60 2.59 -10.48
CA MET A 226 25.02 1.95 -11.72
C MET A 226 24.59 2.73 -12.95
N GLU A 227 23.36 3.25 -13.00
CA GLU A 227 22.89 4.12 -14.08
C GLU A 227 23.73 5.37 -14.19
N LEU A 228 24.03 6.04 -13.08
CA LEU A 228 24.91 7.20 -13.04
C LEU A 228 26.32 6.89 -13.57
N LEU A 229 26.92 5.78 -13.16
CA LEU A 229 28.24 5.34 -13.63
C LEU A 229 28.25 5.01 -15.13
N ILE A 230 27.16 4.38 -15.64
CA ILE A 230 27.00 4.10 -17.06
C ILE A 230 26.90 5.40 -17.87
N ASP A 231 26.16 6.39 -17.38
CA ASP A 231 26.01 7.68 -18.06
C ASP A 231 27.30 8.48 -18.05
N ILE A 232 28.04 8.54 -16.93
CA ILE A 232 29.37 9.15 -16.85
C ILE A 232 30.32 8.46 -17.85
N ARG A 233 30.30 7.13 -17.95
CA ARG A 233 31.12 6.37 -18.90
C ARG A 233 30.77 6.72 -20.36
N LYS A 234 29.48 6.81 -20.71
CA LYS A 234 29.01 7.22 -22.04
C LYS A 234 29.48 8.63 -22.38
N GLU A 235 29.38 9.54 -21.43
CA GLU A 235 29.82 10.93 -21.58
C GLU A 235 31.35 11.02 -21.78
N ALA A 236 32.15 10.27 -21.02
CA ALA A 236 33.59 10.16 -21.21
C ALA A 236 33.95 9.62 -22.61
N LYS A 237 33.29 8.56 -23.08
CA LYS A 237 33.45 8.04 -24.46
C LYS A 237 33.12 9.10 -25.51
N SER A 238 32.03 9.87 -25.36
CA SER A 238 31.67 10.92 -26.30
C SER A 238 32.68 12.05 -26.41
N ARG A 239 33.37 12.36 -25.30
CA ARG A 239 34.46 13.35 -25.21
C ARG A 239 35.81 12.77 -25.59
N LYS A 240 35.90 11.48 -26.02
CA LYS A 240 37.11 10.72 -26.33
C LYS A 240 38.09 10.58 -25.12
N ASP A 241 37.56 10.71 -23.90
CA ASP A 241 38.27 10.39 -22.65
C ASP A 241 38.20 8.89 -22.38
N TYR A 242 39.02 8.16 -23.10
CA TYR A 242 39.06 6.69 -22.94
C TYR A 242 39.66 6.26 -21.61
N ALA A 243 40.54 7.09 -21.01
CA ALA A 243 41.17 6.79 -19.72
C ALA A 243 40.12 6.67 -18.60
N THR A 244 39.19 7.65 -18.49
CA THR A 244 38.10 7.63 -17.53
C THR A 244 37.12 6.51 -17.81
N SER A 245 36.77 6.27 -19.07
CA SER A 245 35.87 5.19 -19.48
C SER A 245 36.40 3.79 -19.10
N ASP A 246 37.70 3.55 -19.32
CA ASP A 246 38.38 2.29 -19.00
C ASP A 246 38.56 2.12 -17.49
N LYS A 247 38.85 3.17 -16.76
CA LYS A 247 38.93 3.16 -15.30
C LYS A 247 37.65 2.72 -14.67
N ILE A 248 36.51 3.29 -15.10
CA ILE A 248 35.18 2.89 -14.59
C ILE A 248 34.91 1.42 -14.90
N ARG A 249 35.19 0.95 -16.13
CA ARG A 249 34.99 -0.47 -16.52
C ARG A 249 35.80 -1.42 -15.65
N ASN A 250 37.09 -1.12 -15.48
CA ASN A 250 38.02 -1.98 -14.75
C ASN A 250 37.66 -2.06 -13.25
N GLN A 251 37.32 -0.92 -12.63
CA GLN A 251 36.86 -0.91 -11.24
C GLN A 251 35.55 -1.67 -11.01
N LEU A 252 34.58 -1.57 -11.94
CA LEU A 252 33.37 -2.36 -11.85
C LEU A 252 33.65 -3.85 -12.04
N GLN A 253 34.58 -4.23 -12.91
CA GLN A 253 35.00 -5.62 -13.12
C GLN A 253 35.70 -6.21 -11.89
N GLU A 254 36.50 -5.43 -11.16
CA GLU A 254 37.12 -5.82 -9.88
C GLU A 254 36.05 -6.08 -8.79
N LEU A 255 34.92 -5.41 -8.86
CA LEU A 255 33.76 -5.61 -7.99
C LEU A 255 32.83 -6.75 -8.46
N GLY A 256 33.21 -7.49 -9.53
CA GLY A 256 32.42 -8.60 -10.07
C GLY A 256 31.28 -8.17 -11.00
N ILE A 257 31.23 -6.90 -11.41
CA ILE A 257 30.18 -6.35 -12.28
C ILE A 257 30.71 -6.23 -13.71
N ALA A 258 30.21 -7.07 -14.61
CA ALA A 258 30.58 -7.06 -16.03
C ALA A 258 29.66 -6.12 -16.82
N LEU A 259 30.21 -5.08 -17.43
CA LEU A 259 29.49 -4.23 -18.39
C LEU A 259 29.59 -4.85 -19.79
N LYS A 260 28.45 -5.05 -20.44
CA LYS A 260 28.39 -5.33 -21.88
C LYS A 260 28.41 -4.02 -22.65
N ASP A 261 29.31 -3.89 -23.63
CA ASP A 261 29.40 -2.73 -24.54
C ASP A 261 28.20 -2.66 -25.49
#